data_cf6b8787f4a4f6c5f6f79bc5a3cc9b07
#
_entry.id   cf6b8787f4a4f6c5f6f79bc5a3cc9b07
#
_cell.length_a   1.000
_cell.length_b   1.000
_cell.length_c   1.000
_cell.angle_alpha   90.00
_cell.angle_beta   90.00
_cell.angle_gamma   90.00
#
_symmetry.space_group_name_H-M   'P 1'
#
loop_
_entity.id
_entity.type
_entity.pdbx_description
1 polymer ?
#
loop_
_entity_poly.entity_id
_entity_poly.type
_entity_poly.pdbx_seq_one_letter_code
_entity_poly.pdbx_strand_id
1 'polypeptide(L)'
;SFLKKRSDIAKRYSLGFEKYKNYISLPSYNDKNKSSWHLFLIAIDFKNILKNKDFFIKYLNKFNIYPQFHYTPIYDFNMVENFSKKDFPLSELYSKSVVSLPIFVDLSIKNQNYIIAKIENFIRLYKK
;
A
#
# COMPACT_ATOMS: atom_id res chain seq x y z
N SER A 1 7.78 2.66 23.39
CA SER A 1 6.51 3.34 23.12
C SER A 1 5.87 2.76 21.87
N PHE A 2 4.56 2.88 21.72
CA PHE A 2 3.81 2.44 20.53
C PHE A 2 4.30 3.11 19.24
N LEU A 3 4.67 4.39 19.32
CA LEU A 3 5.22 5.12 18.17
C LEU A 3 6.53 4.51 17.68
N LYS A 4 7.42 4.12 18.60
CA LYS A 4 8.68 3.47 18.23
C LYS A 4 8.43 2.14 17.55
N LYS A 5 7.57 1.29 18.10
CA LYS A 5 7.24 -0.02 17.49
C LYS A 5 6.68 0.13 16.07
N ARG A 6 5.74 1.06 15.84
CA ARG A 6 5.23 1.34 14.49
C ARG A 6 6.30 1.88 13.56
N SER A 7 7.18 2.76 14.04
CA SER A 7 8.32 3.26 13.25
C SER A 7 9.26 2.13 12.83
N ASP A 8 9.54 1.19 13.73
CA ASP A 8 10.39 0.04 13.43
C ASP A 8 9.74 -0.89 12.38
N ILE A 9 8.41 -1.08 12.45
CA ILE A 9 7.64 -1.81 11.44
C ILE A 9 7.71 -1.08 10.09
N ALA A 10 7.48 0.23 10.05
CA ALA A 10 7.54 1.03 8.83
C ALA A 10 8.93 0.97 8.18
N LYS A 11 10.01 1.11 8.95
CA LYS A 11 11.38 0.97 8.46
C LYS A 11 11.63 -0.40 7.85
N ARG A 12 11.17 -1.48 8.49
CA ARG A 12 11.35 -2.85 7.98
C ARG A 12 10.59 -3.06 6.67
N TYR A 13 9.38 -2.53 6.52
CA TYR A 13 8.67 -2.55 5.25
C TYR A 13 9.44 -1.80 4.17
N SER A 14 9.94 -0.59 4.48
CA SER A 14 10.69 0.23 3.53
C SER A 14 11.94 -0.50 3.03
N LEU A 15 12.71 -1.10 3.94
CA LEU A 15 13.89 -1.89 3.58
C LEU A 15 13.51 -3.14 2.77
N GLY A 16 12.44 -3.83 3.15
CA GLY A 16 11.98 -5.04 2.45
C GLY A 16 11.58 -4.78 1.00
N PHE A 17 11.02 -3.60 0.71
CA PHE A 17 10.58 -3.25 -0.64
C PHE A 17 11.57 -2.43 -1.46
N GLU A 18 12.72 -2.05 -0.92
CA GLU A 18 13.68 -1.18 -1.60
C GLU A 18 14.10 -1.70 -2.99
N LYS A 19 14.32 -3.00 -3.12
CA LYS A 19 14.67 -3.65 -4.39
C LYS A 19 13.54 -3.63 -5.43
N TYR A 20 12.31 -3.29 -5.02
CA TYR A 20 11.13 -3.22 -5.88
C TYR A 20 10.68 -1.78 -6.15
N LYS A 21 11.53 -0.78 -5.97
CA LYS A 21 11.23 0.65 -6.19
C LYS A 21 10.70 0.99 -7.59
N ASN A 22 10.93 0.15 -8.57
CA ASN A 22 10.39 0.30 -9.92
C ASN A 22 8.90 -0.14 -10.02
N TYR A 23 8.38 -0.82 -9.01
CA TYR A 23 7.00 -1.33 -8.96
C TYR A 23 6.23 -0.85 -7.75
N ILE A 24 6.92 -0.44 -6.69
CA ILE A 24 6.34 0.02 -5.43
C ILE A 24 6.91 1.39 -5.08
N SER A 25 6.04 2.38 -4.94
CA SER A 25 6.39 3.65 -4.31
C SER A 25 6.06 3.60 -2.83
N LEU A 26 7.01 4.00 -2.02
CA LEU A 26 6.93 3.98 -0.56
C LEU A 26 6.65 5.39 -0.03
N PRO A 27 6.08 5.52 1.19
CA PRO A 27 5.95 6.81 1.86
C PRO A 27 7.34 7.43 2.04
N SER A 28 7.44 8.73 1.76
CA SER A 28 8.66 9.47 2.07
C SER A 28 8.84 9.55 3.59
N TYR A 29 10.00 9.13 4.06
CA TYR A 29 10.41 9.28 5.45
C TYR A 29 11.58 10.23 5.54
N ASN A 30 11.48 11.26 6.38
CA ASN A 30 12.63 12.04 6.79
C ASN A 30 12.63 12.17 8.31
N ASP A 31 13.81 12.28 8.91
CA ASP A 31 13.96 12.37 10.37
C ASP A 31 13.39 13.65 10.97
N LYS A 32 13.06 14.65 10.14
CA LYS A 32 12.47 15.92 10.57
C LYS A 32 10.97 15.81 10.80
N ASN A 33 10.28 14.95 10.06
CA ASN A 33 8.83 14.75 10.15
C ASN A 33 8.51 13.41 10.81
N LYS A 34 8.21 13.42 12.10
CA LYS A 34 7.85 12.22 12.85
C LYS A 34 6.41 11.81 12.52
N SER A 35 6.25 10.74 11.75
CA SER A 35 4.95 10.12 11.53
C SER A 35 4.56 9.22 12.72
N SER A 36 3.28 9.20 13.06
CA SER A 36 2.72 8.22 13.99
C SER A 36 2.57 6.82 13.38
N TRP A 37 2.75 6.71 12.08
CA TRP A 37 2.57 5.47 11.30
C TRP A 37 1.24 4.78 11.60
N HIS A 38 0.17 5.58 11.62
CA HIS A 38 -1.18 5.03 11.74
C HIS A 38 -1.52 4.11 10.57
N LEU A 39 -1.11 4.51 9.38
CA LEU A 39 -1.19 3.74 8.14
C LEU A 39 0.20 3.59 7.51
N PHE A 40 0.46 2.48 6.86
CA PHE A 40 1.60 2.30 5.98
C PHE A 40 1.09 2.09 4.56
N LEU A 41 1.09 3.17 3.79
CA LEU A 41 0.57 3.20 2.42
C LEU A 41 1.67 2.82 1.42
N ILE A 42 1.37 1.94 0.49
CA ILE A 42 2.22 1.68 -0.68
C ILE A 42 1.42 1.96 -1.95
N ALA A 43 2.07 2.54 -2.95
CA ALA A 43 1.49 2.65 -4.29
C ALA A 43 2.16 1.63 -5.21
N ILE A 44 1.35 0.82 -5.88
CA ILE A 44 1.82 -0.20 -6.81
C ILE A 44 1.61 0.30 -8.23
N ASP A 45 2.66 0.21 -9.04
CA ASP A 45 2.60 0.57 -10.46
C ASP A 45 1.97 -0.57 -11.28
N PHE A 46 0.65 -0.65 -11.24
CA PHE A 46 -0.11 -1.64 -12.01
C PHE A 46 -0.01 -1.46 -13.54
N LYS A 47 0.59 -0.37 -14.04
CA LYS A 47 0.90 -0.26 -15.49
C LYS A 47 1.99 -1.23 -15.90
N ASN A 48 2.95 -1.49 -15.00
CA ASN A 48 4.05 -2.42 -15.20
C ASN A 48 3.81 -3.81 -14.58
N ILE A 49 2.56 -4.09 -14.21
CA ILE A 49 2.11 -5.40 -13.69
C ILE A 49 0.93 -5.89 -14.53
N LEU A 50 0.91 -7.21 -14.83
CA LEU A 50 -0.14 -7.86 -15.64
C LEU A 50 -1.51 -7.92 -14.95
N LYS A 51 -1.60 -7.55 -13.69
CA LYS A 51 -2.81 -7.60 -12.86
C LYS A 51 -3.13 -6.21 -12.31
N ASN A 52 -4.36 -6.02 -11.87
CA ASN A 52 -4.85 -4.78 -11.26
C ASN A 52 -4.88 -4.87 -9.72
N LYS A 53 -5.26 -3.77 -9.08
CA LYS A 53 -5.38 -3.65 -7.63
C LYS A 53 -6.34 -4.67 -7.02
N ASP A 54 -7.50 -4.90 -7.63
CA ASP A 54 -8.50 -5.83 -7.09
C ASP A 54 -7.95 -7.27 -7.09
N PHE A 55 -7.24 -7.65 -8.15
CA PHE A 55 -6.57 -8.94 -8.19
C PHE A 55 -5.47 -9.04 -7.13
N PHE A 56 -4.68 -7.98 -6.91
CA PHE A 56 -3.66 -7.92 -5.87
C PHE A 56 -4.25 -8.12 -4.47
N ILE A 57 -5.35 -7.43 -4.16
CA ILE A 57 -6.05 -7.59 -2.88
C ILE A 57 -6.55 -9.02 -2.71
N LYS A 58 -7.22 -9.57 -3.73
CA LYS A 58 -7.70 -10.96 -3.72
C LYS A 58 -6.57 -11.98 -3.57
N TYR A 59 -5.43 -11.72 -4.20
CA TYR A 59 -4.24 -12.55 -4.07
C TYR A 59 -3.74 -12.58 -2.63
N LEU A 60 -3.58 -11.41 -1.98
CA LEU A 60 -3.13 -11.33 -0.59
C LEU A 60 -4.13 -11.94 0.38
N ASN A 61 -5.43 -11.76 0.15
CA ASN A 61 -6.49 -12.35 0.99
C ASN A 61 -6.41 -13.88 1.05
N LYS A 62 -5.97 -14.56 -0.03
CA LYS A 62 -5.72 -16.02 -0.03
C LYS A 62 -4.65 -16.45 0.97
N PHE A 63 -3.79 -15.53 1.38
CA PHE A 63 -2.74 -15.76 2.35
C PHE A 63 -3.05 -15.16 3.73
N ASN A 64 -4.33 -14.83 3.98
CA ASN A 64 -4.79 -14.16 5.20
C ASN A 64 -4.10 -12.80 5.46
N ILE A 65 -3.74 -12.09 4.41
CA ILE A 65 -3.24 -10.73 4.45
C ILE A 65 -4.34 -9.83 3.88
N TYR A 66 -4.83 -8.88 4.67
CA TYR A 66 -5.96 -8.02 4.33
C TYR A 66 -5.51 -6.57 4.17
N PRO A 67 -4.94 -6.19 3.01
CA PRO A 67 -4.66 -4.80 2.72
C PRO A 67 -5.97 -4.03 2.61
N GLN A 68 -5.93 -2.74 2.94
CA GLN A 68 -7.10 -1.88 2.85
C GLN A 68 -6.81 -0.69 1.94
N PHE A 69 -7.86 0.03 1.56
CA PHE A 69 -7.74 1.27 0.79
C PHE A 69 -8.38 2.43 1.57
N HIS A 70 -7.79 3.60 1.45
CA HIS A 70 -8.19 4.81 2.15
C HIS A 70 -8.15 6.00 1.20
N TYR A 71 -9.28 6.44 0.61
CA TYR A 71 -10.66 5.94 0.72
C TYR A 71 -11.28 5.94 -0.67
N THR A 72 -12.59 5.58 -0.79
CA THR A 72 -13.33 5.79 -2.03
C THR A 72 -13.33 7.28 -2.37
N PRO A 73 -12.97 7.67 -3.61
CA PRO A 73 -12.99 9.07 -4.01
C PRO A 73 -14.38 9.69 -3.87
N ILE A 74 -14.43 10.95 -3.45
CA ILE A 74 -15.69 11.66 -3.19
C ILE A 74 -16.61 11.66 -4.41
N TYR A 75 -16.06 11.79 -5.61
CA TYR A 75 -16.84 11.79 -6.86
C TYR A 75 -17.46 10.43 -7.20
N ASP A 76 -17.14 9.36 -6.49
CA ASP A 76 -17.81 8.05 -6.63
C ASP A 76 -19.06 7.91 -5.72
N PHE A 77 -19.34 8.91 -4.88
CA PHE A 77 -20.55 8.94 -4.08
C PHE A 77 -21.69 9.62 -4.80
N ASN A 78 -22.88 8.99 -4.85
CA ASN A 78 -24.07 9.52 -5.51
C ASN A 78 -24.58 10.87 -4.96
N MET A 79 -24.09 11.29 -3.79
CA MET A 79 -24.44 12.55 -3.15
C MET A 79 -23.68 13.76 -3.69
N VAL A 80 -22.64 13.52 -4.50
CA VAL A 80 -21.78 14.59 -5.03
C VAL A 80 -22.04 14.72 -6.52
N GLU A 81 -22.91 15.69 -6.86
CA GLU A 81 -23.20 16.03 -8.24
C GLU A 81 -22.15 16.99 -8.80
N ASN A 82 -21.96 17.00 -10.13
CA ASN A 82 -21.09 17.92 -10.88
C ASN A 82 -19.58 17.68 -10.82
N PHE A 83 -19.10 16.56 -10.31
CA PHE A 83 -17.69 16.18 -10.38
C PHE A 83 -17.47 14.93 -11.23
N SER A 84 -16.47 14.97 -12.10
CA SER A 84 -16.09 13.85 -12.94
C SER A 84 -14.72 13.32 -12.56
N LYS A 85 -14.51 12.00 -12.71
CA LYS A 85 -13.17 11.37 -12.54
C LYS A 85 -12.08 12.06 -13.36
N LYS A 86 -12.45 12.64 -14.51
CA LYS A 86 -11.52 13.37 -15.40
C LYS A 86 -10.98 14.65 -14.78
N ASP A 87 -11.73 15.26 -13.87
CA ASP A 87 -11.34 16.50 -13.20
C ASP A 87 -10.28 16.25 -12.10
N PHE A 88 -10.12 14.98 -11.67
CA PHE A 88 -9.24 14.59 -10.56
C PHE A 88 -8.29 13.44 -10.94
N PRO A 89 -7.42 13.61 -11.96
CA PRO A 89 -6.58 12.51 -12.46
C PRO A 89 -5.62 11.93 -11.42
N LEU A 90 -5.13 12.74 -10.47
CA LEU A 90 -4.26 12.27 -9.40
C LEU A 90 -5.03 11.46 -8.36
N SER A 91 -6.25 11.85 -8.01
CA SER A 91 -7.11 11.07 -7.11
C SER A 91 -7.50 9.72 -7.72
N GLU A 92 -7.75 9.70 -9.04
CA GLU A 92 -7.99 8.45 -9.77
C GLU A 92 -6.76 7.54 -9.76
N LEU A 93 -5.57 8.10 -10.02
CA LEU A 93 -4.33 7.33 -9.95
C LEU A 93 -4.10 6.77 -8.54
N TYR A 94 -4.26 7.59 -7.52
CA TYR A 94 -4.16 7.19 -6.11
C TYR A 94 -5.14 6.05 -5.80
N SER A 95 -6.41 6.24 -6.10
CA SER A 95 -7.48 5.26 -5.88
C SER A 95 -7.18 3.91 -6.52
N LYS A 96 -6.55 3.89 -7.70
CA LYS A 96 -6.22 2.67 -8.44
C LYS A 96 -4.92 1.99 -8.01
N SER A 97 -4.02 2.70 -7.35
CA SER A 97 -2.66 2.21 -7.07
C SER A 97 -2.35 2.01 -5.59
N VAL A 98 -2.99 2.78 -4.69
CA VAL A 98 -2.59 2.80 -3.27
C VAL A 98 -3.38 1.80 -2.45
N VAL A 99 -2.66 1.10 -1.58
CA VAL A 99 -3.21 0.24 -0.51
C VAL A 99 -2.44 0.47 0.78
N SER A 100 -3.07 0.23 1.93
CA SER A 100 -2.39 0.18 3.22
C SER A 100 -2.08 -1.26 3.60
N LEU A 101 -0.87 -1.47 4.11
CA LEU A 101 -0.43 -2.74 4.66
C LEU A 101 -0.72 -2.80 6.16
N PRO A 102 -0.87 -4.01 6.71
CA PRO A 102 -1.06 -4.17 8.16
C PRO A 102 0.08 -3.51 8.94
N ILE A 103 -0.26 -2.59 9.83
CA ILE A 103 0.67 -1.92 10.74
C ILE A 103 0.01 -1.73 12.11
N PHE A 104 0.41 -2.54 13.08
CA PHE A 104 -0.08 -2.50 14.46
C PHE A 104 1.02 -2.95 15.42
N VAL A 105 0.91 -2.55 16.67
CA VAL A 105 1.98 -2.64 17.68
C VAL A 105 2.50 -4.06 17.89
N ASP A 106 1.61 -5.05 17.77
CA ASP A 106 1.93 -6.46 18.02
C ASP A 106 2.19 -7.26 16.73
N LEU A 107 2.37 -6.58 15.60
CA LEU A 107 2.77 -7.23 14.37
C LEU A 107 4.18 -7.82 14.52
N SER A 108 4.25 -9.14 14.60
CA SER A 108 5.52 -9.84 14.76
C SER A 108 6.41 -9.68 13.52
N ILE A 109 7.73 -9.75 13.74
CA ILE A 109 8.72 -9.74 12.65
C ILE A 109 8.44 -10.88 11.65
N LYS A 110 8.09 -12.07 12.17
CA LYS A 110 7.74 -13.24 11.35
C LYS A 110 6.56 -12.93 10.41
N ASN A 111 5.48 -12.38 10.96
CA ASN A 111 4.30 -12.04 10.15
C ASN A 111 4.59 -10.92 9.16
N GLN A 112 5.37 -9.92 9.56
CA GLN A 112 5.76 -8.85 8.66
C GLN A 112 6.62 -9.36 7.49
N ASN A 113 7.60 -10.21 7.76
CA ASN A 113 8.42 -10.84 6.73
C ASN A 113 7.56 -11.72 5.79
N TYR A 114 6.56 -12.39 6.33
CA TYR A 114 5.60 -13.15 5.53
C TYR A 114 4.81 -12.25 4.57
N ILE A 115 4.33 -11.09 5.04
CA ILE A 115 3.64 -10.10 4.20
C ILE A 115 4.56 -9.62 3.08
N ILE A 116 5.79 -9.24 3.41
CA ILE A 116 6.79 -8.79 2.44
C ILE A 116 7.02 -9.87 1.38
N ALA A 117 7.27 -11.10 1.79
CA ALA A 117 7.53 -12.21 0.88
C ALA A 117 6.35 -12.49 -0.08
N LYS A 118 5.10 -12.36 0.39
CA LYS A 118 3.92 -12.56 -0.48
C LYS A 118 3.76 -11.44 -1.51
N ILE A 119 4.06 -10.20 -1.15
CA ILE A 119 4.04 -9.06 -2.07
C ILE A 119 5.19 -9.18 -3.09
N GLU A 120 6.38 -9.54 -2.66
CA GLU A 120 7.51 -9.83 -3.54
C GLU A 120 7.18 -10.93 -4.57
N ASN A 121 6.57 -12.03 -4.09
CA ASN A 121 6.16 -13.12 -4.96
C ASN A 121 5.11 -12.68 -5.99
N PHE A 122 4.16 -11.85 -5.58
CA PHE A 122 3.19 -11.25 -6.50
C PHE A 122 3.88 -10.46 -7.62
N ILE A 123 4.82 -9.58 -7.26
CA ILE A 123 5.55 -8.79 -8.27
C ILE A 123 6.34 -9.69 -9.20
N ARG A 124 7.05 -10.69 -8.66
CA ARG A 124 7.82 -11.65 -9.48
C ARG A 124 6.96 -12.41 -10.48
N LEU A 125 5.75 -12.82 -10.08
CA LEU A 125 4.83 -13.59 -10.92
C LEU A 125 4.16 -12.74 -12.00
N TYR A 126 3.91 -11.47 -11.73
CA TYR A 126 3.03 -10.65 -12.58
C TYR A 126 3.69 -9.38 -13.14
N LYS A 127 4.98 -9.13 -12.89
CA LYS A 127 5.70 -8.05 -13.58
C LYS A 127 5.75 -8.28 -15.09
N LYS A 128 5.65 -7.20 -15.85
CA LYS A 128 5.84 -7.20 -17.31
C LYS A 128 7.32 -7.28 -17.66
#